data_27c4df7a3e7fc62cb912cba5dae210d0
#
_entry.id   27c4df7a3e7fc62cb912cba5dae210d0
#
_cell.length_a   1.000
_cell.length_b   1.000
_cell.length_c   1.000
_cell.angle_alpha   90.00
_cell.angle_beta   90.00
_cell.angle_gamma   90.00
#
_symmetry.space_group_name_H-M   'P 1'
#
loop_
_entity.id
_entity.type
_entity.pdbx_description
1 polymer ?
#
loop_
_entity_poly.entity_id
_entity_poly.type
_entity_poly.pdbx_seq_one_letter_code
_entity_poly.pdbx_strand_id
1 'polypeptide(L)'
;DKAIATIDSLEKTEGRTVTTTSMKVNYLFNTGDTAAIINNGKLLLHDAPNSAVPNALMGNIFAQLNMPDSAFAYYDRALIIEPDYGYANLQKAYLYNSLGDSTNYEKEISATLLNKNIDVDTKVDILTDYIRDCIQQGDSSARVDNMFRTILNQHPHEAQIRHLFSDYLSFKKDYKNAAEQLS
;
A
#
# COMPACT_ATOMS: atom_id res chain seq x y z
N ASP A 1 -12.39 -23.05 -17.58
CA ASP A 1 -13.26 -22.60 -16.50
C ASP A 1 -14.07 -21.39 -16.94
N LYS A 2 -15.37 -21.35 -16.55
CA LYS A 2 -16.30 -20.31 -17.03
C LYS A 2 -15.88 -18.89 -16.63
N ALA A 3 -15.33 -18.72 -15.43
CA ALA A 3 -14.90 -17.39 -14.93
C ALA A 3 -13.77 -16.82 -15.81
N ILE A 4 -12.72 -17.58 -16.06
CA ILE A 4 -11.61 -17.15 -16.94
C ILE A 4 -12.12 -16.90 -18.36
N ALA A 5 -12.96 -17.78 -18.91
CA ALA A 5 -13.52 -17.61 -20.26
C ALA A 5 -14.36 -16.33 -20.40
N THR A 6 -15.09 -15.94 -19.34
CA THR A 6 -15.83 -14.67 -19.32
C THR A 6 -14.90 -13.47 -19.33
N ILE A 7 -13.84 -13.50 -18.51
CA ILE A 7 -12.82 -12.43 -18.47
C ILE A 7 -12.07 -12.36 -19.81
N ASP A 8 -11.72 -13.52 -20.40
CA ASP A 8 -11.08 -13.57 -21.74
C ASP A 8 -11.95 -12.94 -22.83
N SER A 9 -13.28 -13.16 -22.76
CA SER A 9 -14.22 -12.52 -23.69
C SER A 9 -14.28 -11.01 -23.50
N LEU A 10 -14.25 -10.53 -22.27
CA LEU A 10 -14.20 -9.10 -21.95
C LEU A 10 -12.90 -8.48 -22.48
N GLU A 11 -11.76 -9.10 -22.24
CA GLU A 11 -10.46 -8.61 -22.73
C GLU A 11 -10.36 -8.59 -24.27
N LYS A 12 -11.08 -9.48 -24.97
CA LYS A 12 -11.13 -9.44 -26.44
C LYS A 12 -11.90 -8.25 -26.97
N THR A 13 -12.90 -7.78 -26.24
CA THR A 13 -13.76 -6.66 -26.67
C THR A 13 -13.28 -5.31 -26.19
N GLU A 14 -12.77 -5.22 -24.99
CA GLU A 14 -12.41 -3.95 -24.31
C GLU A 14 -10.90 -3.78 -24.10
N GLY A 15 -10.11 -4.80 -24.37
CA GLY A 15 -8.68 -4.84 -24.07
C GLY A 15 -8.39 -5.32 -22.65
N ARG A 16 -7.12 -5.66 -22.41
CA ARG A 16 -6.65 -6.08 -21.08
C ARG A 16 -6.45 -4.85 -20.18
N THR A 17 -6.94 -4.96 -18.95
CA THR A 17 -6.82 -3.94 -17.91
C THR A 17 -6.18 -4.51 -16.66
N VAL A 18 -5.76 -3.64 -15.73
CA VAL A 18 -5.32 -4.04 -14.38
C VAL A 18 -6.41 -4.84 -13.68
N THR A 19 -7.65 -4.39 -13.77
CA THR A 19 -8.82 -5.04 -13.14
C THR A 19 -9.01 -6.46 -13.67
N THR A 20 -9.09 -6.64 -14.99
CA THR A 20 -9.29 -7.97 -15.59
C THR A 20 -8.13 -8.90 -15.31
N THR A 21 -6.88 -8.38 -15.34
CA THR A 21 -5.69 -9.16 -14.99
C THR A 21 -5.70 -9.57 -13.52
N SER A 22 -6.03 -8.65 -12.58
CA SER A 22 -6.12 -8.96 -11.15
C SER A 22 -7.19 -10.00 -10.87
N MET A 23 -8.35 -9.92 -11.52
CA MET A 23 -9.41 -10.94 -11.39
C MET A 23 -8.93 -12.31 -11.85
N LYS A 24 -8.25 -12.42 -12.99
CA LYS A 24 -7.66 -13.68 -13.48
C LYS A 24 -6.61 -14.21 -12.52
N VAL A 25 -5.69 -13.36 -12.10
CA VAL A 25 -4.60 -13.72 -11.17
C VAL A 25 -5.16 -14.24 -9.86
N ASN A 26 -6.13 -13.55 -9.25
CA ASN A 26 -6.79 -13.99 -8.02
C ASN A 26 -7.49 -15.34 -8.19
N TYR A 27 -8.15 -15.56 -9.32
CA TYR A 27 -8.75 -16.85 -9.62
C TYR A 27 -7.69 -17.94 -9.75
N LEU A 28 -6.60 -17.68 -10.48
CA LEU A 28 -5.52 -18.62 -10.72
C LEU A 28 -4.76 -18.99 -9.45
N PHE A 29 -4.65 -18.07 -8.46
CA PHE A 29 -4.11 -18.40 -7.14
C PHE A 29 -4.87 -19.54 -6.46
N ASN A 30 -6.20 -19.60 -6.62
CA ASN A 30 -7.01 -20.69 -6.06
C ASN A 30 -6.75 -22.04 -6.77
N THR A 31 -6.25 -22.02 -8.00
CA THR A 31 -5.92 -23.25 -8.75
C THR A 31 -4.47 -23.68 -8.60
N GLY A 32 -3.60 -22.80 -8.07
CA GLY A 32 -2.17 -23.05 -7.88
C GLY A 32 -1.34 -23.01 -9.17
N ASP A 33 -1.90 -22.53 -10.29
CA ASP A 33 -1.17 -22.43 -11.58
C ASP A 33 -0.25 -21.21 -11.60
N THR A 34 0.91 -21.33 -10.97
CA THR A 34 1.93 -20.28 -10.88
C THR A 34 2.39 -19.76 -12.24
N ALA A 35 2.49 -20.64 -13.24
CA ALA A 35 2.92 -20.25 -14.58
C ALA A 35 1.88 -19.34 -15.26
N ALA A 36 0.60 -19.68 -15.15
CA ALA A 36 -0.49 -18.86 -15.68
C ALA A 36 -0.62 -17.54 -14.93
N ILE A 37 -0.42 -17.52 -13.60
CA ILE A 37 -0.42 -16.31 -12.78
C ILE A 37 0.64 -15.32 -13.30
N ILE A 38 1.89 -15.74 -13.38
CA ILE A 38 3.01 -14.89 -13.84
C ILE A 38 2.79 -14.45 -15.28
N ASN A 39 2.31 -15.35 -16.16
CA ASN A 39 2.09 -15.02 -17.56
C ASN A 39 1.03 -13.91 -17.74
N ASN A 40 -0.08 -13.96 -17.00
CA ASN A 40 -1.11 -12.92 -17.08
C ASN A 40 -0.58 -11.56 -16.64
N GLY A 41 0.23 -11.49 -15.57
CA GLY A 41 0.89 -10.25 -15.17
C GLY A 41 1.88 -9.71 -16.22
N LYS A 42 2.67 -10.61 -16.84
CA LYS A 42 3.61 -10.23 -17.91
C LYS A 42 2.91 -9.71 -19.15
N LEU A 43 1.75 -10.24 -19.50
CA LEU A 43 0.96 -9.75 -20.64
C LEU A 43 0.48 -8.32 -20.38
N LEU A 44 0.01 -7.99 -19.17
CA LEU A 44 -0.37 -6.63 -18.83
C LEU A 44 0.85 -5.68 -18.86
N LEU A 45 2.00 -6.14 -18.33
CA LEU A 45 3.25 -5.38 -18.38
C LEU A 45 3.71 -5.10 -19.81
N HIS A 46 3.55 -6.08 -20.73
CA HIS A 46 3.83 -5.90 -22.14
C HIS A 46 2.92 -4.86 -22.80
N ASP A 47 1.63 -4.84 -22.43
CA ASP A 47 0.65 -3.90 -22.99
C ASP A 47 0.86 -2.45 -22.48
N ALA A 48 1.45 -2.28 -21.29
CA ALA A 48 1.73 -0.97 -20.69
C ALA A 48 3.12 -0.90 -20.02
N PRO A 49 4.21 -0.96 -20.79
CA PRO A 49 5.57 -1.12 -20.26
C PRO A 49 6.09 0.09 -19.48
N ASN A 50 5.54 1.27 -19.75
CA ASN A 50 5.95 2.55 -19.13
C ASN A 50 4.97 3.04 -18.06
N SER A 51 4.19 2.13 -17.47
CA SER A 51 3.29 2.45 -16.36
C SER A 51 3.76 1.80 -15.06
N ALA A 52 3.65 2.53 -13.95
CA ALA A 52 3.97 2.01 -12.62
C ALA A 52 3.02 0.88 -12.21
N VAL A 53 1.73 1.00 -12.58
CA VAL A 53 0.67 0.09 -12.12
C VAL A 53 0.91 -1.37 -12.48
N PRO A 54 1.22 -1.76 -13.74
CA PRO A 54 1.55 -3.14 -14.08
C PRO A 54 2.79 -3.67 -13.36
N ASN A 55 3.80 -2.82 -13.14
CA ASN A 55 4.97 -3.21 -12.36
C ASN A 55 4.59 -3.49 -10.90
N ALA A 56 3.81 -2.62 -10.26
CA ALA A 56 3.32 -2.87 -8.90
C ALA A 56 2.46 -4.15 -8.81
N LEU A 57 1.60 -4.42 -9.80
CA LEU A 57 0.85 -5.67 -9.86
C LEU A 57 1.77 -6.90 -9.96
N MET A 58 2.83 -6.83 -10.76
CA MET A 58 3.84 -7.90 -10.79
C MET A 58 4.53 -8.07 -9.44
N GLY A 59 4.84 -6.96 -8.74
CA GLY A 59 5.35 -7.01 -7.36
C GLY A 59 4.39 -7.74 -6.43
N ASN A 60 3.10 -7.43 -6.49
CA ASN A 60 2.07 -8.10 -5.68
C ASN A 60 1.97 -9.60 -6.01
N ILE A 61 2.04 -9.97 -7.29
CA ILE A 61 2.06 -11.38 -7.72
C ILE A 61 3.25 -12.11 -7.08
N PHE A 62 4.46 -11.55 -7.18
CA PHE A 62 5.64 -12.19 -6.62
C PHE A 62 5.64 -12.22 -5.08
N ALA A 63 5.10 -11.19 -4.41
CA ALA A 63 4.92 -11.20 -2.96
C ALA A 63 4.00 -12.35 -2.52
N GLN A 64 2.85 -12.52 -3.18
CA GLN A 64 1.92 -13.63 -2.90
C GLN A 64 2.50 -15.01 -3.23
N LEU A 65 3.41 -15.10 -4.19
CA LEU A 65 4.16 -16.33 -4.51
C LEU A 65 5.33 -16.57 -3.55
N ASN A 66 5.48 -15.77 -2.50
CA ASN A 66 6.57 -15.83 -1.54
C ASN A 66 7.97 -15.68 -2.19
N MET A 67 8.08 -14.77 -3.15
CA MET A 67 9.30 -14.43 -3.88
C MET A 67 9.67 -12.95 -3.63
N PRO A 68 10.11 -12.59 -2.41
CA PRO A 68 10.26 -11.19 -1.98
C PRO A 68 11.27 -10.41 -2.83
N ASP A 69 12.40 -10.99 -3.22
CA ASP A 69 13.41 -10.30 -4.04
C ASP A 69 12.83 -9.84 -5.39
N SER A 70 12.03 -10.70 -6.03
CA SER A 70 11.33 -10.35 -7.27
C SER A 70 10.27 -9.28 -7.04
N ALA A 71 9.53 -9.38 -5.93
CA ALA A 71 8.52 -8.39 -5.56
C ALA A 71 9.13 -7.00 -5.38
N PHE A 72 10.21 -6.88 -4.60
CA PHE A 72 10.92 -5.61 -4.42
C PHE A 72 11.44 -5.05 -5.75
N ALA A 73 12.05 -5.90 -6.59
CA ALA A 73 12.55 -5.45 -7.89
C ALA A 73 11.44 -4.83 -8.77
N TYR A 74 10.23 -5.37 -8.74
CA TYR A 74 9.11 -4.83 -9.49
C TYR A 74 8.50 -3.58 -8.86
N TYR A 75 8.42 -3.49 -7.53
CA TYR A 75 8.01 -2.26 -6.85
C TYR A 75 9.01 -1.12 -7.10
N ASP A 76 10.32 -1.40 -7.07
CA ASP A 76 11.35 -0.41 -7.37
C ASP A 76 11.26 0.07 -8.83
N ARG A 77 10.95 -0.83 -9.78
CA ARG A 77 10.68 -0.43 -11.16
C ARG A 77 9.44 0.48 -11.27
N ALA A 78 8.39 0.21 -10.53
CA ALA A 78 7.23 1.09 -10.48
C ALA A 78 7.62 2.50 -10.02
N LEU A 79 8.45 2.61 -8.96
CA LEU A 79 8.92 3.88 -8.42
C LEU A 79 9.98 4.57 -9.32
N ILE A 80 10.71 3.84 -10.15
CA ILE A 80 11.58 4.43 -11.18
C ILE A 80 10.73 5.09 -12.29
N ILE A 81 9.62 4.46 -12.68
CA ILE A 81 8.71 4.98 -13.70
C ILE A 81 7.91 6.17 -13.16
N GLU A 82 7.32 6.03 -11.98
CA GLU A 82 6.51 7.03 -11.31
C GLU A 82 6.99 7.17 -9.85
N PRO A 83 7.94 8.08 -9.56
CA PRO A 83 8.50 8.24 -8.20
C PRO A 83 7.45 8.56 -7.12
N ASP A 84 6.35 9.19 -7.52
CA ASP A 84 5.23 9.54 -6.63
C ASP A 84 4.13 8.46 -6.56
N TYR A 85 4.38 7.27 -7.09
CA TYR A 85 3.44 6.16 -7.01
C TYR A 85 3.43 5.53 -5.60
N GLY A 86 2.81 6.22 -4.64
CA GLY A 86 2.82 5.89 -3.22
C GLY A 86 2.30 4.49 -2.88
N TYR A 87 1.44 3.91 -3.72
CA TYR A 87 0.99 2.52 -3.52
C TYR A 87 2.12 1.49 -3.65
N ALA A 88 3.17 1.76 -4.43
CA ALA A 88 4.34 0.87 -4.45
C ALA A 88 5.12 0.92 -3.12
N ASN A 89 5.25 2.11 -2.50
CA ASN A 89 5.82 2.23 -1.16
C ASN A 89 4.98 1.46 -0.13
N LEU A 90 3.65 1.58 -0.19
CA LEU A 90 2.75 0.86 0.69
C LEU A 90 2.92 -0.67 0.59
N GLN A 91 2.98 -1.19 -0.63
CA GLN A 91 3.17 -2.63 -0.85
C GLN A 91 4.56 -3.11 -0.38
N LYS A 92 5.61 -2.29 -0.59
CA LYS A 92 6.94 -2.55 -0.03
C LYS A 92 6.90 -2.59 1.50
N ALA A 93 6.18 -1.65 2.13
CA ALA A 93 6.02 -1.62 3.58
C ALA A 93 5.40 -2.93 4.09
N TYR A 94 4.28 -3.35 3.52
CA TYR A 94 3.63 -4.60 3.92
C TYR A 94 4.54 -5.83 3.73
N LEU A 95 5.33 -5.85 2.66
CA LEU A 95 6.28 -6.93 2.44
C LEU A 95 7.41 -6.91 3.48
N TYR A 96 7.99 -5.74 3.80
CA TYR A 96 8.98 -5.61 4.88
C TYR A 96 8.41 -6.04 6.23
N ASN A 97 7.18 -5.66 6.54
CA ASN A 97 6.50 -6.09 7.77
C ASN A 97 6.37 -7.62 7.84
N SER A 98 5.96 -8.25 6.74
CA SER A 98 5.84 -9.72 6.67
C SER A 98 7.18 -10.45 6.84
N LEU A 99 8.29 -9.79 6.51
CA LEU A 99 9.66 -10.30 6.66
C LEU A 99 10.27 -9.94 8.02
N GLY A 100 9.57 -9.18 8.86
CA GLY A 100 10.06 -8.72 10.17
C GLY A 100 11.08 -7.59 10.11
N ASP A 101 11.24 -6.91 8.96
CA ASP A 101 12.13 -5.76 8.79
C ASP A 101 11.41 -4.47 9.18
N SER A 102 11.34 -4.22 10.47
CA SER A 102 10.65 -3.04 11.03
C SER A 102 11.27 -1.71 10.57
N THR A 103 12.58 -1.66 10.33
CA THR A 103 13.27 -0.44 9.92
C THR A 103 12.83 0.01 8.52
N ASN A 104 12.81 -0.90 7.56
CA ASN A 104 12.38 -0.59 6.21
C ASN A 104 10.84 -0.45 6.13
N TYR A 105 10.08 -1.23 6.91
CA TYR A 105 8.63 -1.02 7.07
C TYR A 105 8.30 0.42 7.41
N GLU A 106 8.89 0.95 8.47
CA GLU A 106 8.63 2.32 8.94
C GLU A 106 9.03 3.39 7.92
N LYS A 107 10.14 3.18 7.23
CA LYS A 107 10.58 4.08 6.17
C LYS A 107 9.54 4.16 5.05
N GLU A 108 9.06 3.03 4.57
CA GLU A 108 8.11 2.98 3.47
C GLU A 108 6.70 3.44 3.89
N ILE A 109 6.26 3.14 5.11
CA ILE A 109 5.00 3.68 5.68
C ILE A 109 5.06 5.19 5.78
N SER A 110 6.16 5.75 6.29
CA SER A 110 6.34 7.21 6.36
C SER A 110 6.30 7.85 4.96
N ALA A 111 6.98 7.26 3.99
CA ALA A 111 6.94 7.73 2.60
C ALA A 111 5.52 7.71 2.02
N THR A 112 4.76 6.63 2.29
CA THR A 112 3.37 6.51 1.85
C THR A 112 2.47 7.56 2.49
N LEU A 113 2.53 7.73 3.81
CA LEU A 113 1.69 8.67 4.55
C LEU A 113 1.97 10.13 4.18
N LEU A 114 3.22 10.46 3.85
CA LEU A 114 3.61 11.81 3.41
C LEU A 114 3.38 12.06 1.92
N ASN A 115 3.06 11.02 1.14
CA ASN A 115 2.78 11.14 -0.29
C ASN A 115 1.44 11.87 -0.51
N LYS A 116 1.47 12.95 -1.31
CA LYS A 116 0.27 13.78 -1.59
C LYS A 116 -0.74 13.10 -2.52
N ASN A 117 -0.29 12.10 -3.28
CA ASN A 117 -1.13 11.38 -4.25
C ASN A 117 -1.86 10.18 -3.63
N ILE A 118 -1.58 9.85 -2.38
CA ILE A 118 -2.38 8.88 -1.61
C ILE A 118 -3.59 9.61 -1.04
N ASP A 119 -4.77 9.04 -1.30
CA ASP A 119 -6.03 9.59 -0.80
C ASP A 119 -6.10 9.55 0.74
N VAL A 120 -6.93 10.43 1.29
CA VAL A 120 -7.01 10.61 2.74
C VAL A 120 -7.57 9.39 3.45
N ASP A 121 -8.53 8.69 2.85
CA ASP A 121 -9.15 7.50 3.44
C ASP A 121 -8.10 6.39 3.59
N THR A 122 -7.30 6.15 2.55
CA THR A 122 -6.15 5.22 2.61
C THR A 122 -5.14 5.63 3.69
N LYS A 123 -4.85 6.94 3.85
CA LYS A 123 -3.96 7.41 4.93
C LYS A 123 -4.54 7.14 6.31
N VAL A 124 -5.84 7.33 6.49
CA VAL A 124 -6.54 7.05 7.76
C VAL A 124 -6.45 5.57 8.12
N ASP A 125 -6.68 4.69 7.15
CA ASP A 125 -6.58 3.23 7.36
C ASP A 125 -5.16 2.83 7.78
N ILE A 126 -4.14 3.31 7.05
CA ILE A 126 -2.73 3.05 7.37
C ILE A 126 -2.37 3.59 8.75
N LEU A 127 -2.78 4.83 9.08
CA LEU A 127 -2.52 5.44 10.38
C LEU A 127 -3.18 4.67 11.53
N THR A 128 -4.40 4.20 11.32
CA THR A 128 -5.14 3.42 12.32
C THR A 128 -4.37 2.16 12.72
N ASP A 129 -3.89 1.41 11.72
CA ASP A 129 -3.12 0.20 11.97
C ASP A 129 -1.74 0.52 12.57
N TYR A 130 -1.05 1.50 12.01
CA TYR A 130 0.26 1.93 12.48
C TYR A 130 0.25 2.39 13.95
N ILE A 131 -0.76 3.19 14.35
CA ILE A 131 -0.90 3.66 15.74
C ILE A 131 -1.25 2.51 16.69
N ARG A 132 -2.10 1.59 16.25
CA ARG A 132 -2.41 0.41 17.05
C ARG A 132 -1.13 -0.35 17.39
N ASP A 133 -0.25 -0.55 16.41
CA ASP A 133 1.04 -1.21 16.59
C ASP A 133 1.96 -0.41 17.53
N CYS A 134 2.05 0.92 17.34
CA CYS A 134 2.83 1.81 18.22
C CYS A 134 2.35 1.72 19.68
N ILE A 135 1.03 1.76 19.92
CA ILE A 135 0.45 1.67 21.26
C ILE A 135 0.74 0.30 21.88
N GLN A 136 0.60 -0.79 21.13
CA GLN A 136 0.88 -2.15 21.60
C GLN A 136 2.36 -2.35 21.98
N GLN A 137 3.26 -1.72 21.23
CA GLN A 137 4.71 -1.79 21.48
C GLN A 137 5.19 -0.75 22.52
N GLY A 138 4.32 0.16 22.96
CA GLY A 138 4.66 1.23 23.89
C GLY A 138 5.50 2.33 23.24
N ASP A 139 5.48 2.48 21.90
CA ASP A 139 6.21 3.53 21.20
C ASP A 139 5.53 4.89 21.40
N SER A 140 6.23 5.76 22.10
CA SER A 140 5.83 7.15 22.40
C SER A 140 6.75 8.17 21.76
N SER A 141 7.41 7.82 20.66
CA SER A 141 8.45 8.65 20.04
C SER A 141 7.92 9.96 19.43
N ALA A 142 8.77 10.98 19.41
CA ALA A 142 8.49 12.25 18.74
C ALA A 142 8.33 12.10 17.21
N ARG A 143 8.79 10.99 16.65
CA ARG A 143 8.66 10.68 15.23
C ARG A 143 7.17 10.56 14.83
N VAL A 144 6.36 9.86 15.62
CA VAL A 144 4.92 9.71 15.38
C VAL A 144 4.21 11.06 15.45
N ASP A 145 4.55 11.89 16.44
CA ASP A 145 4.03 13.26 16.56
C ASP A 145 4.32 14.09 15.30
N ASN A 146 5.56 14.04 14.82
CA ASN A 146 5.97 14.78 13.62
C ASN A 146 5.24 14.29 12.35
N MET A 147 5.02 12.99 12.25
CA MET A 147 4.26 12.40 11.14
C MET A 147 2.82 12.95 11.13
N PHE A 148 2.12 12.91 12.27
CA PHE A 148 0.78 13.48 12.38
C PHE A 148 0.73 14.97 12.01
N ARG A 149 1.63 15.76 12.56
CA ARG A 149 1.71 17.20 12.25
C ARG A 149 1.89 17.45 10.77
N THR A 150 2.75 16.67 10.11
CA THR A 150 2.98 16.81 8.66
C THR A 150 1.74 16.43 7.85
N ILE A 151 1.06 15.34 8.21
CA ILE A 151 -0.17 14.91 7.53
C ILE A 151 -1.29 15.93 7.76
N LEU A 152 -1.46 16.44 8.98
CA LEU A 152 -2.43 17.49 9.28
C LEU A 152 -2.15 18.81 8.56
N ASN A 153 -0.89 19.14 8.28
CA ASN A 153 -0.55 20.29 7.43
C ASN A 153 -0.99 20.08 5.97
N GLN A 154 -1.03 18.83 5.50
CA GLN A 154 -1.56 18.48 4.17
C GLN A 154 -3.10 18.43 4.15
N HIS A 155 -3.71 18.01 5.25
CA HIS A 155 -5.16 17.76 5.41
C HIS A 155 -5.68 18.44 6.70
N PRO A 156 -5.69 19.79 6.78
CA PRO A 156 -5.94 20.53 8.02
C PRO A 156 -7.37 20.37 8.57
N HIS A 157 -8.32 19.97 7.74
CA HIS A 157 -9.74 19.82 8.11
C HIS A 157 -10.16 18.35 8.28
N GLU A 158 -9.19 17.41 8.24
CA GLU A 158 -9.51 15.98 8.33
C GLU A 158 -9.73 15.56 9.79
N ALA A 159 -10.99 15.45 10.17
CA ALA A 159 -11.38 15.13 11.55
C ALA A 159 -10.89 13.76 12.01
N GLN A 160 -10.87 12.76 11.12
CA GLN A 160 -10.45 11.41 11.48
C GLN A 160 -8.97 11.36 11.85
N ILE A 161 -8.11 12.09 11.12
CA ILE A 161 -6.67 12.18 11.44
C ILE A 161 -6.46 12.90 12.78
N ARG A 162 -7.25 13.96 13.07
CA ARG A 162 -7.21 14.66 14.37
C ARG A 162 -7.63 13.76 15.51
N HIS A 163 -8.69 12.96 15.34
CA HIS A 163 -9.11 11.99 16.34
C HIS A 163 -8.00 10.95 16.62
N LEU A 164 -7.43 10.35 15.59
CA LEU A 164 -6.33 9.39 15.74
C LEU A 164 -5.13 10.01 16.45
N PHE A 165 -4.80 11.27 16.15
CA PHE A 165 -3.72 11.97 16.84
C PHE A 165 -4.05 12.24 18.30
N SER A 166 -5.30 12.63 18.62
CA SER A 166 -5.77 12.80 19.99
C SER A 166 -5.67 11.50 20.79
N ASP A 167 -6.05 10.37 20.21
CA ASP A 167 -5.96 9.05 20.86
C ASP A 167 -4.50 8.69 21.16
N TYR A 168 -3.60 8.89 20.20
CA TYR A 168 -2.17 8.67 20.40
C TYR A 168 -1.57 9.59 21.46
N LEU A 169 -1.91 10.88 21.47
CA LEU A 169 -1.48 11.83 22.51
C LEU A 169 -2.02 11.45 23.90
N SER A 170 -3.24 10.96 23.96
CA SER A 170 -3.85 10.46 25.21
C SER A 170 -3.11 9.24 25.73
N PHE A 171 -2.70 8.32 24.87
CA PHE A 171 -1.83 7.21 25.24
C PHE A 171 -0.50 7.71 25.84
N LYS A 172 0.10 8.75 25.26
CA LYS A 172 1.30 9.42 25.80
C LYS A 172 1.04 10.21 27.09
N LYS A 173 -0.20 10.31 27.55
CA LYS A 173 -0.65 11.16 28.68
C LYS A 173 -0.47 12.67 28.40
N ASP A 174 -0.37 13.08 27.15
CA ASP A 174 -0.34 14.47 26.73
C ASP A 174 -1.77 14.98 26.48
N TYR A 175 -2.55 15.05 27.56
CA TYR A 175 -3.98 15.37 27.49
C TYR A 175 -4.26 16.80 27.01
N LYS A 176 -3.32 17.72 27.21
CA LYS A 176 -3.46 19.11 26.75
C LYS A 176 -3.47 19.14 25.20
N ASN A 177 -2.44 18.59 24.58
CA ASN A 177 -2.33 18.57 23.12
C ASN A 177 -3.40 17.63 22.51
N ALA A 178 -3.83 16.58 23.20
CA ALA A 178 -4.95 15.74 22.78
C ALA A 178 -6.26 16.55 22.66
N ALA A 179 -6.59 17.37 23.66
CA ALA A 179 -7.78 18.21 23.64
C ALA A 179 -7.73 19.28 22.55
N GLU A 180 -6.56 19.82 22.25
CA GLU A 180 -6.35 20.80 21.17
C GLU A 180 -6.64 20.20 19.77
N GLN A 181 -6.50 18.89 19.58
CA GLN A 181 -6.83 18.24 18.31
C GLN A 181 -8.35 18.13 18.08
N LEU A 182 -9.15 18.17 19.13
CA LEU A 182 -10.62 17.99 19.11
C LEU A 182 -11.40 19.31 19.12
N SER A 183 -10.70 20.44 19.25
CA SER A 183 -11.28 21.80 19.22
C SER A 183 -11.27 22.39 17.81
#